data_8ae6d6ed29d4ac89a9061ba1c6d495f9
#
_entry.id   8ae6d6ed29d4ac89a9061ba1c6d495f9
#
_cell.length_a   1.000
_cell.length_b   1.000
_cell.length_c   1.000
_cell.angle_alpha   90.00
_cell.angle_beta   90.00
_cell.angle_gamma   90.00
#
_symmetry.space_group_name_H-M   'P 1'
#
loop_
_entity.id
_entity.type
_entity.pdbx_description
1 polymer ?
#
loop_
_entity_poly.entity_id
_entity_poly.type
_entity_poly.pdbx_seq_one_letter_code
_entity_poly.pdbx_strand_id
1 'polypeptide(L)'
;MEWSKLKNIIIVILLLVNGFLLVLVGGQEIQVRRYEHSALTGAAAVLEQGGITVETDVLKQAKSGLTAQSISRDIQAEADFARTLLGGDTAVTDQGGGLYVYTGAQGSMVFRSGGTVEAALTDYPVEPEQREALVRQLLADLGLRCELLGSQGDAIVCRQLLEDAPLFSCRLTFQFSGERLLSVSGSLVLGSPVSESSAQSLSVPTAVIRFLDGIRASGDVCTAVTEMRPGYRSSQSFDAAIHLTP
;
A
#
# COMPACT_ATOMS: atom_id res chain seq x y z
N MET A 1 -2.74 34.17 -57.61
CA MET A 1 -2.78 32.82 -57.00
C MET A 1 -3.90 32.80 -55.98
N GLU A 2 -4.88 31.93 -56.15
CA GLU A 2 -6.13 31.97 -55.36
C GLU A 2 -5.86 31.48 -53.92
N TRP A 3 -5.83 32.38 -52.97
CA TRP A 3 -5.66 32.12 -51.55
C TRP A 3 -6.58 31.00 -51.01
N SER A 4 -7.75 30.89 -51.64
CA SER A 4 -8.71 29.82 -51.34
C SER A 4 -8.20 28.40 -51.68
N LYS A 5 -7.47 28.23 -52.79
CA LYS A 5 -6.91 26.94 -53.20
C LYS A 5 -5.76 26.53 -52.28
N LEU A 6 -4.94 27.47 -51.86
CA LEU A 6 -3.83 27.21 -50.89
C LEU A 6 -4.38 26.77 -49.53
N LYS A 7 -5.41 27.43 -49.03
CA LYS A 7 -6.09 27.08 -47.79
C LYS A 7 -6.66 25.66 -47.84
N ASN A 8 -7.33 25.29 -48.94
CA ASN A 8 -7.90 23.94 -49.06
C ASN A 8 -6.83 22.84 -49.14
N ILE A 9 -5.70 23.10 -49.78
CA ILE A 9 -4.58 22.16 -49.86
C ILE A 9 -4.00 21.95 -48.43
N ILE A 10 -3.81 23.00 -47.64
CA ILE A 10 -3.31 22.93 -46.28
C ILE A 10 -4.28 22.11 -45.40
N ILE A 11 -5.58 22.34 -45.53
CA ILE A 11 -6.58 21.59 -44.78
C ILE A 11 -6.54 20.09 -45.11
N VAL A 12 -6.43 19.75 -46.40
CA VAL A 12 -6.35 18.33 -46.84
C VAL A 12 -5.07 17.67 -46.32
N ILE A 13 -3.93 18.35 -46.36
CA ILE A 13 -2.68 17.82 -45.81
C ILE A 13 -2.80 17.61 -44.30
N LEU A 14 -3.40 18.55 -43.57
CA LEU A 14 -3.58 18.47 -42.14
C LEU A 14 -4.53 17.32 -41.73
N LEU A 15 -5.59 17.09 -42.54
CA LEU A 15 -6.50 15.95 -42.36
C LEU A 15 -5.81 14.61 -42.64
N LEU A 16 -4.96 14.52 -43.66
CA LEU A 16 -4.19 13.31 -43.97
C LEU A 16 -3.18 13.00 -42.85
N VAL A 17 -2.45 14.01 -42.37
CA VAL A 17 -1.49 13.84 -41.29
C VAL A 17 -2.18 13.40 -39.98
N ASN A 18 -3.29 14.05 -39.63
CA ASN A 18 -4.08 13.65 -38.44
C ASN A 18 -4.67 12.24 -38.60
N GLY A 19 -5.19 11.88 -39.75
CA GLY A 19 -5.67 10.53 -40.05
C GLY A 19 -4.57 9.47 -39.92
N PHE A 20 -3.38 9.77 -40.46
CA PHE A 20 -2.21 8.89 -40.34
C PHE A 20 -1.74 8.72 -38.88
N LEU A 21 -1.70 9.81 -38.10
CA LEU A 21 -1.37 9.77 -36.67
C LEU A 21 -2.40 8.97 -35.88
N LEU A 22 -3.68 9.09 -36.19
CA LEU A 22 -4.76 8.32 -35.57
C LEU A 22 -4.61 6.82 -35.82
N VAL A 23 -4.26 6.41 -37.04
CA VAL A 23 -4.00 5.01 -37.38
C VAL A 23 -2.75 4.48 -36.69
N LEU A 24 -1.68 5.29 -36.59
CA LEU A 24 -0.46 4.92 -35.88
C LEU A 24 -0.71 4.73 -34.37
N VAL A 25 -1.37 5.68 -33.71
CA VAL A 25 -1.66 5.61 -32.27
C VAL A 25 -2.63 4.46 -31.99
N GLY A 26 -3.70 4.32 -32.78
CA GLY A 26 -4.65 3.21 -32.63
C GLY A 26 -4.02 1.83 -32.86
N GLY A 27 -3.08 1.72 -33.80
CA GLY A 27 -2.32 0.49 -34.04
C GLY A 27 -1.43 0.10 -32.86
N GLN A 28 -0.77 1.08 -32.24
CA GLN A 28 0.06 0.85 -31.06
C GLN A 28 -0.78 0.38 -29.86
N GLU A 29 -1.92 0.97 -29.63
CA GLU A 29 -2.80 0.59 -28.51
C GLU A 29 -3.32 -0.85 -28.63
N ILE A 30 -3.68 -1.29 -29.85
CA ILE A 30 -4.10 -2.67 -30.11
C ILE A 30 -2.93 -3.65 -29.88
N GLN A 31 -1.74 -3.30 -30.27
CA GLN A 31 -0.55 -4.11 -30.06
C GLN A 31 -0.25 -4.27 -28.57
N VAL A 32 -0.25 -3.19 -27.80
CA VAL A 32 -0.02 -3.22 -26.34
C VAL A 32 -1.04 -4.13 -25.67
N ARG A 33 -2.32 -3.99 -25.98
CA ARG A 33 -3.39 -4.86 -25.40
C ARG A 33 -3.19 -6.35 -25.74
N ARG A 34 -2.74 -6.67 -26.95
CA ARG A 34 -2.43 -8.06 -27.34
C ARG A 34 -1.24 -8.62 -26.56
N TYR A 35 -0.17 -7.83 -26.39
CA TYR A 35 0.98 -8.24 -25.59
C TYR A 35 0.61 -8.45 -24.11
N GLU A 36 -0.17 -7.57 -23.52
CA GLU A 36 -0.67 -7.70 -22.15
C GLU A 36 -1.50 -8.99 -22.00
N HIS A 37 -2.42 -9.24 -22.89
CA HIS A 37 -3.24 -10.46 -22.83
C HIS A 37 -2.40 -11.73 -22.97
N SER A 38 -1.45 -11.76 -23.89
CA SER A 38 -0.53 -12.88 -24.07
C SER A 38 0.35 -13.10 -22.85
N ALA A 39 0.83 -12.00 -22.21
CA ALA A 39 1.64 -12.06 -21.01
C ALA A 39 0.85 -12.60 -19.80
N LEU A 40 -0.41 -12.20 -19.63
CA LEU A 40 -1.28 -12.70 -18.58
C LEU A 40 -1.60 -14.21 -18.78
N THR A 41 -1.91 -14.60 -20.02
CA THR A 41 -2.16 -16.00 -20.35
C THR A 41 -0.91 -16.86 -20.13
N GLY A 42 0.26 -16.34 -20.50
CA GLY A 42 1.54 -16.99 -20.21
C GLY A 42 1.81 -17.13 -18.70
N ALA A 43 1.51 -16.10 -17.92
CA ALA A 43 1.65 -16.15 -16.47
C ALA A 43 0.72 -17.19 -15.82
N ALA A 44 -0.55 -17.27 -16.28
CA ALA A 44 -1.48 -18.31 -15.84
C ALA A 44 -0.95 -19.72 -16.18
N ALA A 45 -0.48 -19.94 -17.39
CA ALA A 45 0.08 -21.22 -17.80
C ALA A 45 1.31 -21.64 -16.98
N VAL A 46 2.15 -20.68 -16.57
CA VAL A 46 3.31 -20.96 -15.71
C VAL A 46 2.87 -21.38 -14.30
N LEU A 47 1.80 -20.75 -13.74
CA LEU A 47 1.22 -21.18 -12.47
C LEU A 47 0.63 -22.58 -12.57
N GLU A 48 -0.16 -22.87 -13.61
CA GLU A 48 -0.75 -24.18 -13.84
C GLU A 48 0.31 -25.29 -14.00
N GLN A 49 1.41 -25.02 -14.70
CA GLN A 49 2.57 -25.93 -14.77
C GLN A 49 3.21 -26.17 -13.40
N GLY A 50 3.13 -25.19 -12.50
CA GLY A 50 3.53 -25.33 -11.09
C GLY A 50 2.50 -26.04 -10.22
N GLY A 51 1.37 -26.50 -10.76
CA GLY A 51 0.27 -27.11 -10.02
C GLY A 51 -0.61 -26.13 -9.27
N ILE A 52 -0.55 -24.82 -9.61
CA ILE A 52 -1.27 -23.76 -8.95
C ILE A 52 -2.38 -23.27 -9.87
N THR A 53 -3.63 -23.38 -9.43
CA THR A 53 -4.78 -22.88 -10.18
C THR A 53 -4.95 -21.37 -9.98
N VAL A 54 -5.27 -20.64 -11.05
CA VAL A 54 -5.58 -19.22 -11.01
C VAL A 54 -6.65 -18.86 -12.04
N GLU A 55 -7.60 -18.06 -11.65
CA GLU A 55 -8.55 -17.48 -12.61
C GLU A 55 -7.90 -16.29 -13.33
N THR A 56 -8.04 -16.23 -14.64
CA THR A 56 -7.45 -15.15 -15.46
C THR A 56 -7.93 -13.76 -15.01
N ASP A 57 -9.12 -13.66 -14.45
CA ASP A 57 -9.68 -12.40 -13.96
C ASP A 57 -8.97 -11.89 -12.69
N VAL A 58 -8.47 -12.79 -11.85
CA VAL A 58 -7.61 -12.44 -10.70
C VAL A 58 -6.33 -11.74 -11.17
N LEU A 59 -5.71 -12.26 -12.23
CA LEU A 59 -4.50 -11.65 -12.81
C LEU A 59 -4.78 -10.30 -13.49
N LYS A 60 -5.97 -10.11 -14.09
CA LYS A 60 -6.37 -8.83 -14.69
C LYS A 60 -6.61 -7.75 -13.63
N GLN A 61 -7.19 -8.11 -12.49
CA GLN A 61 -7.44 -7.18 -11.37
C GLN A 61 -6.15 -6.71 -10.70
N ALA A 62 -5.08 -7.50 -10.81
CA ALA A 62 -3.77 -7.14 -10.29
C ALA A 62 -3.06 -6.01 -11.06
N LYS A 63 -3.63 -5.51 -12.15
CA LYS A 63 -3.04 -4.41 -12.92
C LYS A 63 -3.02 -3.15 -12.05
N SER A 64 -1.83 -2.67 -11.75
CA SER A 64 -1.60 -1.52 -10.90
C SER A 64 -1.57 -0.21 -11.69
N GLY A 65 -2.33 0.78 -11.23
CA GLY A 65 -2.16 2.19 -11.60
C GLY A 65 -1.38 2.99 -10.55
N LEU A 66 -0.75 2.30 -9.58
CA LEU A 66 -0.05 2.94 -8.49
C LEU A 66 1.25 3.59 -8.96
N THR A 67 1.51 4.79 -8.46
CA THR A 67 2.77 5.53 -8.66
C THR A 67 3.61 5.45 -7.39
N ALA A 68 4.94 5.40 -7.52
CA ALA A 68 5.80 5.48 -6.35
C ALA A 68 5.68 6.86 -5.71
N GLN A 69 5.60 6.87 -4.38
CA GLN A 69 5.40 8.08 -3.59
C GLN A 69 6.48 8.20 -2.52
N SER A 70 6.84 9.42 -2.21
CA SER A 70 7.69 9.76 -1.08
C SER A 70 6.86 10.50 -0.05
N ILE A 71 6.81 9.99 1.18
CA ILE A 71 6.03 10.56 2.27
C ILE A 71 6.97 11.16 3.30
N SER A 72 6.81 12.44 3.60
CA SER A 72 7.49 13.09 4.70
C SER A 72 6.86 12.69 6.02
N ARG A 73 7.70 12.34 6.99
CA ARG A 73 7.28 12.04 8.37
C ARG A 73 6.61 13.27 8.98
N ASP A 74 5.48 13.07 9.63
CA ASP A 74 4.74 14.11 10.34
C ASP A 74 4.73 13.83 11.85
N ILE A 75 5.60 14.54 12.57
CA ILE A 75 5.72 14.42 14.04
C ILE A 75 4.44 14.92 14.74
N GLN A 76 3.71 15.86 14.14
CA GLN A 76 2.44 16.30 14.71
C GLN A 76 1.39 15.19 14.63
N ALA A 77 1.31 14.49 13.51
CA ALA A 77 0.43 13.34 13.36
C ALA A 77 0.80 12.20 14.34
N GLU A 78 2.10 11.99 14.62
CA GLU A 78 2.55 11.06 15.66
C GLU A 78 2.12 11.51 17.07
N ALA A 79 2.20 12.80 17.36
CA ALA A 79 1.75 13.36 18.63
C ALA A 79 0.22 13.22 18.81
N ASP A 80 -0.54 13.42 17.74
CA ASP A 80 -1.99 13.26 17.75
C ASP A 80 -2.39 11.78 17.93
N PHE A 81 -1.66 10.87 17.28
CA PHE A 81 -1.79 9.44 17.49
C PHE A 81 -1.52 9.07 18.97
N ALA A 82 -0.40 9.54 19.52
CA ALA A 82 -0.06 9.29 20.91
C ALA A 82 -1.11 9.85 21.87
N ARG A 83 -1.62 11.07 21.63
CA ARG A 83 -2.64 11.70 22.45
C ARG A 83 -3.97 10.92 22.45
N THR A 84 -4.37 10.41 21.31
CA THR A 84 -5.59 9.60 21.17
C THR A 84 -5.46 8.29 21.93
N LEU A 85 -4.32 7.61 21.85
CA LEU A 85 -4.12 6.31 22.45
C LEU A 85 -3.77 6.38 23.96
N LEU A 86 -3.00 7.39 24.38
CA LEU A 86 -2.52 7.53 25.76
C LEU A 86 -3.41 8.38 26.67
N GLY A 87 -4.49 8.95 26.11
CA GLY A 87 -5.52 9.68 26.88
C GLY A 87 -5.17 11.12 27.20
N GLY A 88 -5.42 12.04 26.29
CA GLY A 88 -5.43 13.47 26.56
C GLY A 88 -4.05 14.13 26.56
N ASP A 89 -3.61 14.69 27.67
CA ASP A 89 -2.32 15.36 27.77
C ASP A 89 -1.17 14.36 27.74
N THR A 90 -0.33 14.49 26.70
CA THR A 90 0.86 13.67 26.55
C THR A 90 2.11 14.53 26.60
N ALA A 91 3.09 14.11 27.42
CA ALA A 91 4.43 14.67 27.40
C ALA A 91 5.23 14.00 26.29
N VAL A 92 5.99 14.80 25.53
CA VAL A 92 6.88 14.32 24.48
C VAL A 92 8.34 14.57 24.85
N THR A 93 9.18 13.59 24.60
CA THR A 93 10.63 13.68 24.77
C THR A 93 11.29 13.25 23.47
N ASP A 94 12.06 14.15 22.86
CA ASP A 94 12.93 13.83 21.74
C ASP A 94 14.27 13.27 22.28
N GLN A 95 14.56 12.02 21.96
CA GLN A 95 15.80 11.34 22.37
C GLN A 95 16.91 11.42 21.29
N GLY A 96 16.63 12.14 20.21
CA GLY A 96 17.54 12.24 19.07
C GLY A 96 17.43 11.06 18.11
N GLY A 97 18.05 11.19 16.94
CA GLY A 97 18.01 10.13 15.92
C GLY A 97 16.61 9.80 15.38
N GLY A 98 15.63 10.70 15.55
CA GLY A 98 14.26 10.49 15.15
C GLY A 98 13.46 9.57 16.08
N LEU A 99 13.91 9.41 17.32
CA LEU A 99 13.24 8.65 18.37
C LEU A 99 12.45 9.62 19.26
N TYR A 100 11.13 9.50 19.26
CA TYR A 100 10.22 10.28 20.10
C TYR A 100 9.51 9.37 21.10
N VAL A 101 9.55 9.76 22.37
CA VAL A 101 8.85 9.06 23.45
C VAL A 101 7.70 9.94 23.94
N TYR A 102 6.51 9.39 23.91
CA TYR A 102 5.27 10.01 24.40
C TYR A 102 4.85 9.30 25.70
N THR A 103 4.49 10.08 26.70
CA THR A 103 4.00 9.55 27.99
C THR A 103 2.68 10.23 28.32
N GLY A 104 1.66 9.45 28.63
CA GLY A 104 0.32 9.92 28.99
C GLY A 104 -0.27 9.13 30.15
N ALA A 105 -1.53 9.40 30.49
CA ALA A 105 -2.21 8.78 31.62
C ALA A 105 -2.36 7.27 31.46
N GLN A 106 -2.52 6.77 30.23
CA GLN A 106 -2.78 5.36 29.94
C GLN A 106 -1.52 4.57 29.59
N GLY A 107 -0.34 5.18 29.63
CA GLY A 107 0.91 4.47 29.34
C GLY A 107 1.96 5.29 28.63
N SER A 108 2.77 4.63 27.82
CA SER A 108 3.83 5.27 27.04
C SER A 108 3.88 4.69 25.62
N MET A 109 4.40 5.49 24.70
CA MET A 109 4.55 5.13 23.29
C MET A 109 5.89 5.65 22.76
N VAL A 110 6.50 4.86 21.90
CA VAL A 110 7.75 5.19 21.21
C VAL A 110 7.52 5.18 19.71
N PHE A 111 7.87 6.26 19.04
CA PHE A 111 7.99 6.33 17.59
C PHE A 111 9.46 6.41 17.17
N ARG A 112 9.82 5.64 16.14
CA ARG A 112 11.15 5.62 15.53
C ARG A 112 11.10 6.18 14.10
N SER A 113 12.24 6.66 13.63
CA SER A 113 12.36 7.28 12.28
C SER A 113 11.76 6.47 11.14
N GLY A 114 11.69 5.15 11.26
CA GLY A 114 11.13 4.27 10.24
C GLY A 114 9.64 4.03 10.28
N GLY A 115 8.91 4.81 11.05
CA GLY A 115 7.48 4.59 11.25
C GLY A 115 7.17 3.40 12.17
N THR A 116 8.17 2.84 12.84
CA THR A 116 7.94 1.82 13.86
C THR A 116 7.35 2.47 15.10
N VAL A 117 6.28 1.88 15.61
CA VAL A 117 5.58 2.30 16.82
C VAL A 117 5.50 1.16 17.81
N GLU A 118 5.71 1.49 19.07
CA GLU A 118 5.57 0.58 20.22
C GLU A 118 4.88 1.35 21.34
N ALA A 119 3.67 0.96 21.70
CA ALA A 119 2.92 1.50 22.84
C ALA A 119 2.71 0.43 23.90
N ALA A 120 2.99 0.78 25.15
CA ALA A 120 2.67 -0.01 26.33
C ALA A 120 1.57 0.70 27.13
N LEU A 121 0.45 0.03 27.36
CA LEU A 121 -0.73 0.57 28.00
C LEU A 121 -0.90 -0.04 29.39
N THR A 122 -1.26 0.77 30.36
CA THR A 122 -1.39 0.34 31.76
C THR A 122 -2.83 0.05 32.15
N ASP A 123 -3.77 0.83 31.66
CA ASP A 123 -5.19 0.66 32.01
C ASP A 123 -6.08 1.06 30.83
N TYR A 124 -6.29 0.10 29.94
CA TYR A 124 -7.20 0.27 28.80
C TYR A 124 -8.23 -0.86 28.77
N PRO A 125 -9.31 -0.73 29.56
CA PRO A 125 -10.30 -1.80 29.70
C PRO A 125 -11.09 -2.00 28.41
N VAL A 126 -11.34 -3.25 28.04
CA VAL A 126 -12.16 -3.65 26.91
C VAL A 126 -12.71 -5.05 27.09
N GLU A 127 -14.00 -5.22 26.90
CA GLU A 127 -14.60 -6.53 26.88
C GLU A 127 -14.15 -7.35 25.67
N PRO A 128 -13.91 -8.67 25.80
CA PRO A 128 -13.41 -9.51 24.72
C PRO A 128 -14.23 -9.43 23.43
N GLU A 129 -15.55 -9.31 23.55
CA GLU A 129 -16.48 -9.22 22.43
C GLU A 129 -16.41 -7.87 21.70
N GLN A 130 -15.91 -6.83 22.38
CA GLN A 130 -15.80 -5.48 21.86
C GLN A 130 -14.41 -5.15 21.29
N ARG A 131 -13.45 -6.06 21.37
CA ARG A 131 -12.07 -5.83 20.95
C ARG A 131 -11.94 -5.35 19.49
N GLU A 132 -12.64 -6.00 18.59
CA GLU A 132 -12.60 -5.63 17.17
C GLU A 132 -13.27 -4.27 16.92
N ALA A 133 -14.39 -4.00 17.58
CA ALA A 133 -15.08 -2.71 17.52
C ALA A 133 -14.20 -1.58 18.06
N LEU A 134 -13.51 -1.82 19.20
CA LEU A 134 -12.55 -0.88 19.76
C LEU A 134 -11.41 -0.57 18.77
N VAL A 135 -10.80 -1.60 18.17
CA VAL A 135 -9.71 -1.40 17.21
C VAL A 135 -10.20 -0.56 16.00
N ARG A 136 -11.38 -0.87 15.46
CA ARG A 136 -11.97 -0.09 14.37
C ARG A 136 -12.22 1.37 14.78
N GLN A 137 -12.72 1.58 16.02
CA GLN A 137 -12.97 2.92 16.53
C GLN A 137 -11.66 3.70 16.70
N LEU A 138 -10.63 3.09 17.33
CA LEU A 138 -9.32 3.71 17.49
C LEU A 138 -8.70 4.09 16.14
N LEU A 139 -8.76 3.20 15.16
CA LEU A 139 -8.24 3.49 13.82
C LEU A 139 -8.99 4.62 13.14
N ALA A 140 -10.31 4.69 13.32
CA ALA A 140 -11.15 5.79 12.80
C ALA A 140 -10.82 7.12 13.49
N ASP A 141 -10.69 7.13 14.82
CA ASP A 141 -10.33 8.32 15.60
C ASP A 141 -8.93 8.85 15.24
N LEU A 142 -8.04 7.95 14.85
CA LEU A 142 -6.69 8.26 14.35
C LEU A 142 -6.67 8.69 12.87
N GLY A 143 -7.82 8.65 12.18
CA GLY A 143 -7.89 8.92 10.74
C GLY A 143 -7.15 7.90 9.87
N LEU A 144 -6.83 6.72 10.42
CA LEU A 144 -6.10 5.67 9.71
C LEU A 144 -7.07 4.75 8.97
N ARG A 145 -6.85 4.62 7.68
CA ARG A 145 -7.54 3.60 6.87
C ARG A 145 -6.78 2.29 7.00
N CYS A 146 -7.41 1.28 7.56
CA CYS A 146 -6.81 -0.03 7.77
C CYS A 146 -7.79 -1.15 7.42
N GLU A 147 -7.26 -2.24 6.90
CA GLU A 147 -7.97 -3.52 6.79
C GLU A 147 -7.59 -4.44 7.96
N LEU A 148 -8.56 -5.09 8.56
CA LEU A 148 -8.29 -6.11 9.57
C LEU A 148 -7.87 -7.40 8.89
N LEU A 149 -6.71 -7.93 9.27
CA LEU A 149 -6.18 -9.19 8.73
C LEU A 149 -6.68 -10.41 9.51
N GLY A 150 -7.31 -10.19 10.66
CA GLY A 150 -7.87 -11.21 11.53
C GLY A 150 -7.30 -11.15 12.95
N SER A 151 -7.80 -12.07 13.79
CA SER A 151 -7.33 -12.25 15.16
C SER A 151 -6.44 -13.49 15.24
N GLN A 152 -5.31 -13.38 15.94
CA GLN A 152 -4.38 -14.46 16.24
C GLN A 152 -4.28 -14.59 17.75
N GLY A 153 -5.08 -15.48 18.34
CA GLY A 153 -5.20 -15.59 19.79
C GLY A 153 -5.74 -14.30 20.42
N ASP A 154 -4.96 -13.70 21.31
CA ASP A 154 -5.29 -12.42 21.96
C ASP A 154 -4.76 -11.19 21.18
N ALA A 155 -4.38 -11.33 19.92
CA ALA A 155 -3.91 -10.23 19.09
C ALA A 155 -4.85 -9.98 17.91
N ILE A 156 -5.13 -8.71 17.63
CA ILE A 156 -5.79 -8.26 16.41
C ILE A 156 -4.75 -7.58 15.54
N VAL A 157 -4.62 -8.04 14.29
CA VAL A 157 -3.67 -7.51 13.34
C VAL A 157 -4.40 -6.75 12.25
N CYS A 158 -3.95 -5.54 11.97
CA CYS A 158 -4.46 -4.76 10.85
C CYS A 158 -3.32 -4.28 9.95
N ARG A 159 -3.66 -3.98 8.70
CA ARG A 159 -2.75 -3.43 7.69
C ARG A 159 -3.22 -2.06 7.28
N GLN A 160 -2.31 -1.11 7.25
CA GLN A 160 -2.62 0.24 6.79
C GLN A 160 -2.88 0.24 5.27
N LEU A 161 -3.84 1.08 4.87
CA LEU A 161 -4.15 1.38 3.48
C LEU A 161 -3.75 2.82 3.17
N LEU A 162 -3.13 3.04 2.02
CA LEU A 162 -2.98 4.37 1.45
C LEU A 162 -4.02 4.49 0.32
N GLU A 163 -4.99 5.39 0.50
CA GLU A 163 -6.22 5.41 -0.30
C GLU A 163 -6.95 4.07 -0.18
N ASP A 164 -6.86 3.19 -1.16
CA ASP A 164 -7.42 1.83 -1.13
C ASP A 164 -6.35 0.75 -1.35
N ALA A 165 -5.09 1.17 -1.54
CA ALA A 165 -3.98 0.25 -1.77
C ALA A 165 -3.33 -0.19 -0.45
N PRO A 166 -3.11 -1.50 -0.22
CA PRO A 166 -2.48 -2.00 0.98
C PRO A 166 -1.01 -1.61 1.06
N LEU A 167 -0.59 -1.16 2.24
CA LEU A 167 0.82 -0.99 2.61
C LEU A 167 1.32 -2.30 3.23
N PHE A 168 1.90 -3.19 2.42
CA PHE A 168 2.26 -4.55 2.87
C PHE A 168 3.26 -4.61 4.02
N SER A 169 4.11 -3.60 4.15
CA SER A 169 5.07 -3.46 5.25
C SER A 169 4.52 -2.77 6.49
N CYS A 170 3.34 -2.15 6.40
CA CYS A 170 2.74 -1.39 7.49
C CYS A 170 1.62 -2.19 8.14
N ARG A 171 1.95 -2.82 9.28
CA ARG A 171 1.01 -3.59 10.09
C ARG A 171 1.04 -3.10 11.51
N LEU A 172 -0.12 -3.02 12.13
CA LEU A 172 -0.29 -2.78 13.55
C LEU A 172 -0.86 -4.02 14.20
N THR A 173 -0.32 -4.36 15.36
CA THR A 173 -0.77 -5.45 16.22
C THR A 173 -1.26 -4.87 17.52
N PHE A 174 -2.52 -5.12 17.83
CA PHE A 174 -3.16 -4.78 19.10
C PHE A 174 -3.17 -6.02 19.96
N GLN A 175 -2.38 -6.02 21.02
CA GLN A 175 -2.24 -7.16 21.93
C GLN A 175 -3.15 -6.98 23.16
N PHE A 176 -4.01 -7.95 23.39
CA PHE A 176 -4.92 -7.98 24.53
C PHE A 176 -4.46 -9.01 25.58
N SER A 177 -4.93 -8.84 26.80
CA SER A 177 -4.88 -9.89 27.84
C SER A 177 -6.08 -9.72 28.74
N GLY A 178 -6.92 -10.79 28.84
CA GLY A 178 -8.19 -10.70 29.52
C GLY A 178 -9.05 -9.57 28.98
N GLU A 179 -9.50 -8.70 29.85
CA GLU A 179 -10.36 -7.55 29.53
C GLU A 179 -9.56 -6.24 29.34
N ARG A 180 -8.33 -6.30 28.81
CA ARG A 180 -7.46 -5.13 28.62
C ARG A 180 -6.68 -5.17 27.33
N LEU A 181 -6.54 -4.01 26.71
CA LEU A 181 -5.53 -3.76 25.67
C LEU A 181 -4.20 -3.44 26.36
N LEU A 182 -3.18 -4.26 26.12
CA LEU A 182 -1.86 -4.12 26.75
C LEU A 182 -0.88 -3.31 25.91
N SER A 183 -0.88 -3.55 24.62
CA SER A 183 0.09 -2.89 23.75
C SER A 183 -0.42 -2.73 22.31
N VAL A 184 0.14 -1.74 21.64
CA VAL A 184 0.00 -1.55 20.19
C VAL A 184 1.40 -1.46 19.63
N SER A 185 1.72 -2.31 18.67
CA SER A 185 3.06 -2.34 18.08
C SER A 185 3.00 -2.58 16.58
N GLY A 186 4.04 -2.14 15.87
CA GLY A 186 4.14 -2.37 14.45
C GLY A 186 4.81 -1.26 13.67
N SER A 187 4.40 -1.10 12.43
CA SER A 187 4.85 -0.03 11.55
C SER A 187 3.66 0.65 10.91
N LEU A 188 3.75 1.96 10.80
CA LEU A 188 2.77 2.78 10.09
C LEU A 188 3.46 3.98 9.43
N VAL A 189 2.79 4.54 8.44
CA VAL A 189 3.22 5.73 7.74
C VAL A 189 2.27 6.84 8.11
N LEU A 190 2.80 7.86 8.81
CA LEU A 190 2.09 9.10 9.15
C LEU A 190 2.78 10.24 8.43
N GLY A 191 2.05 10.97 7.60
CA GLY A 191 2.57 12.10 6.86
C GLY A 191 1.85 12.36 5.54
N SER A 192 2.37 13.34 4.83
CA SER A 192 1.83 13.77 3.55
C SER A 192 2.76 13.41 2.40
N PRO A 193 2.24 13.07 1.23
CA PRO A 193 3.05 12.84 0.05
C PRO A 193 3.79 14.12 -0.35
N VAL A 194 5.10 14.02 -0.55
CA VAL A 194 5.99 15.14 -0.92
C VAL A 194 6.26 15.12 -2.42
N SER A 195 6.38 13.93 -3.00
CA SER A 195 6.65 13.77 -4.42
C SER A 195 6.11 12.45 -4.93
N GLU A 196 5.64 12.48 -6.16
CA GLU A 196 5.32 11.28 -6.93
C GLU A 196 6.46 11.01 -7.90
N SER A 197 6.83 9.76 -8.06
CA SER A 197 7.84 9.31 -9.00
C SER A 197 7.22 8.34 -10.00
N SER A 198 7.67 8.41 -11.23
CA SER A 198 7.27 7.49 -12.30
C SER A 198 7.91 6.10 -12.19
N ALA A 199 8.24 5.64 -10.99
CA ALA A 199 8.75 4.29 -10.80
C ALA A 199 7.74 3.28 -11.35
N GLN A 200 8.21 2.39 -12.19
CA GLN A 200 7.36 1.37 -12.81
C GLN A 200 6.89 0.38 -11.75
N SER A 201 5.59 0.18 -11.69
CA SER A 201 5.02 -0.93 -10.93
C SER A 201 5.51 -2.26 -11.48
N LEU A 202 5.61 -3.25 -10.60
CA LEU A 202 5.97 -4.60 -11.02
C LEU A 202 4.91 -5.16 -11.98
N SER A 203 5.33 -5.66 -13.15
CA SER A 203 4.36 -6.28 -14.07
C SER A 203 3.81 -7.58 -13.48
N VAL A 204 2.55 -7.90 -13.76
CA VAL A 204 1.90 -9.13 -13.27
C VAL A 204 2.70 -10.40 -13.60
N PRO A 205 3.24 -10.59 -14.83
CA PRO A 205 4.09 -11.74 -15.11
C PRO A 205 5.34 -11.81 -14.23
N THR A 206 5.98 -10.68 -13.97
CA THR A 206 7.15 -10.62 -13.09
C THR A 206 6.78 -10.95 -11.64
N ALA A 207 5.62 -10.47 -11.16
CA ALA A 207 5.11 -10.79 -9.83
C ALA A 207 4.83 -12.29 -9.68
N VAL A 208 4.24 -12.93 -10.70
CA VAL A 208 3.99 -14.38 -10.73
C VAL A 208 5.29 -15.18 -10.67
N ILE A 209 6.32 -14.79 -11.43
CA ILE A 209 7.62 -15.48 -11.40
C ILE A 209 8.24 -15.36 -9.99
N ARG A 210 8.26 -14.17 -9.41
CA ARG A 210 8.79 -13.94 -8.06
C ARG A 210 8.01 -14.72 -6.99
N PHE A 211 6.69 -14.82 -7.15
CA PHE A 211 5.84 -15.61 -6.27
C PHE A 211 6.21 -17.10 -6.33
N LEU A 212 6.38 -17.66 -7.51
CA LEU A 212 6.80 -19.05 -7.69
C LEU A 212 8.20 -19.32 -7.11
N ASP A 213 9.13 -18.40 -7.33
CA ASP A 213 10.47 -18.49 -6.75
C ASP A 213 10.42 -18.43 -5.21
N GLY A 214 9.54 -17.56 -4.66
CA GLY A 214 9.31 -17.44 -3.22
C GLY A 214 8.77 -18.75 -2.62
N ILE A 215 7.75 -19.35 -3.23
CA ILE A 215 7.17 -20.64 -2.79
C ILE A 215 8.24 -21.74 -2.82
N ARG A 216 9.02 -21.81 -3.91
CA ARG A 216 10.09 -22.81 -4.01
C ARG A 216 11.16 -22.62 -2.95
N ALA A 217 11.50 -21.37 -2.63
CA ALA A 217 12.52 -21.05 -1.63
C ALA A 217 12.04 -21.32 -0.19
N SER A 218 10.76 -21.07 0.10
CA SER A 218 10.17 -21.31 1.43
C SER A 218 9.80 -22.77 1.67
N GLY A 219 9.60 -23.55 0.60
CA GLY A 219 9.08 -24.92 0.69
C GLY A 219 7.59 -25.00 0.99
N ASP A 220 6.88 -23.87 0.88
CA ASP A 220 5.44 -23.80 1.08
C ASP A 220 4.68 -24.47 -0.06
N VAL A 221 3.48 -25.00 0.24
CA VAL A 221 2.60 -25.59 -0.77
C VAL A 221 1.45 -24.64 -1.04
N CYS A 222 1.34 -24.17 -2.27
CA CYS A 222 0.23 -23.38 -2.75
C CYS A 222 -0.50 -24.15 -3.85
N THR A 223 -1.82 -24.27 -3.76
CA THR A 223 -2.65 -24.97 -4.74
C THR A 223 -3.50 -24.02 -5.59
N ALA A 224 -3.78 -22.82 -5.10
CA ALA A 224 -4.58 -21.83 -5.81
C ALA A 224 -4.20 -20.40 -5.45
N VAL A 225 -4.27 -19.50 -6.42
CA VAL A 225 -4.23 -18.04 -6.20
C VAL A 225 -5.66 -17.51 -6.34
N THR A 226 -6.24 -17.08 -5.24
CA THR A 226 -7.62 -16.62 -5.17
C THR A 226 -7.74 -15.11 -5.29
N GLU A 227 -6.68 -14.38 -4.95
CA GLU A 227 -6.66 -12.92 -5.01
C GLU A 227 -5.24 -12.41 -5.31
N MET A 228 -5.15 -11.36 -6.09
CA MET A 228 -3.92 -10.64 -6.37
C MET A 228 -4.23 -9.13 -6.40
N ARG A 229 -3.69 -8.39 -5.44
CA ARG A 229 -3.93 -6.94 -5.32
C ARG A 229 -2.64 -6.16 -5.44
N PRO A 230 -2.63 -5.03 -6.18
CA PRO A 230 -1.52 -4.10 -6.14
C PRO A 230 -1.47 -3.42 -4.76
N GLY A 231 -0.29 -3.07 -4.32
CA GLY A 231 -0.09 -2.36 -3.08
C GLY A 231 1.31 -1.80 -2.99
N TYR A 232 1.60 -1.14 -1.87
CA TYR A 232 2.89 -0.51 -1.65
C TYR A 232 3.76 -1.29 -0.67
N ARG A 233 5.05 -1.19 -0.90
CA ARG A 233 6.07 -1.56 0.06
C ARG A 233 6.81 -0.30 0.51
N SER A 234 6.91 -0.06 1.81
CA SER A 234 7.70 1.02 2.35
C SER A 234 9.19 0.64 2.44
N SER A 235 10.04 1.56 2.10
CA SER A 235 11.48 1.51 2.37
C SER A 235 11.90 2.82 3.03
N GLN A 236 12.87 2.75 3.95
CA GLN A 236 13.42 3.94 4.57
C GLN A 236 14.52 4.55 3.71
N SER A 237 14.59 5.88 3.69
CA SER A 237 15.73 6.63 3.21
C SER A 237 16.45 7.30 4.40
N PHE A 238 17.73 7.65 4.21
CA PHE A 238 18.52 8.41 5.19
C PHE A 238 17.92 9.80 5.48
N ASP A 239 17.08 10.34 4.62
CA ASP A 239 16.48 11.68 4.71
C ASP A 239 15.16 11.72 5.51
N ALA A 240 14.87 10.74 6.34
CA ALA A 240 13.62 10.61 7.10
C ALA A 240 12.34 10.53 6.23
N ALA A 241 12.47 10.48 4.92
CA ALA A 241 11.36 10.21 4.01
C ALA A 241 11.11 8.72 3.87
N ILE A 242 9.83 8.33 3.87
CA ILE A 242 9.41 6.96 3.62
C ILE A 242 9.07 6.86 2.13
N HIS A 243 9.81 6.01 1.41
CA HIS A 243 9.54 5.75 0.01
C HIS A 243 8.58 4.58 -0.13
N LEU A 244 7.49 4.80 -0.84
CA LEU A 244 6.51 3.78 -1.18
C LEU A 244 6.74 3.35 -2.63
N THR A 245 7.08 2.09 -2.82
CA THR A 245 7.23 1.45 -4.14
C THR A 245 6.05 0.52 -4.38
N PRO A 246 5.39 0.64 -5.55
CA PRO A 246 4.30 -0.25 -5.93
C PRO A 246 4.75 -1.67 -6.23
#